data_77593c26920acf4cbe7ce48562c3e383
#
_entry.id   77593c26920acf4cbe7ce48562c3e383
#
_cell.length_a   1.000
_cell.length_b   1.000
_cell.length_c   1.000
_cell.angle_alpha   90.00
_cell.angle_beta   90.00
_cell.angle_gamma   90.00
#
_symmetry.space_group_name_H-M   'P 1'
#
loop_
_entity.id
_entity.type
_entity.pdbx_description
1 polymer ?
#
loop_
_entity_poly.entity_id
_entity_poly.type
_entity_poly.pdbx_seq_one_letter_code
_entity_poly.pdbx_strand_id
1 'polypeptide(L)'
;MIYRLKNFYDIDDYSIFNYLIAGGNKFNGKRLKELSILPIEDLLKFVSAGKYRRIFKNENNIHKEFRKYQYKLYQSEITKEESDILYVISAMNILFISGENIEALIEMDDSFSIDERLEYLIVR
;
A
#
# COMPACT_ATOMS: atom_id res chain seq x y z
N MET A 1 0.72 5.97 -4.66
CA MET A 1 0.21 6.56 -5.92
C MET A 1 1.34 6.99 -6.84
N ILE A 2 2.20 7.99 -6.51
CA ILE A 2 3.27 8.51 -7.41
C ILE A 2 4.12 7.37 -7.99
N TYR A 3 4.66 6.47 -7.15
CA TYR A 3 5.43 5.32 -7.59
C TYR A 3 4.70 4.48 -8.66
N ARG A 4 3.43 4.17 -8.43
CA ARG A 4 2.63 3.40 -9.39
C ARG A 4 2.44 4.11 -10.72
N LEU A 5 2.16 5.42 -10.68
CA LEU A 5 1.98 6.22 -11.89
C LEU A 5 3.27 6.30 -12.71
N LYS A 6 4.43 6.40 -12.04
CA LYS A 6 5.74 6.42 -12.73
C LYS A 6 6.15 5.06 -13.29
N ASN A 7 5.83 3.98 -12.60
CA ASN A 7 6.38 2.65 -12.92
C ASN A 7 5.51 1.85 -13.88
N PHE A 8 4.18 2.07 -13.88
CA PHE A 8 3.23 1.24 -14.61
C PHE A 8 2.40 1.98 -15.64
N TYR A 9 2.48 3.31 -15.67
CA TYR A 9 1.69 4.12 -16.60
C TYR A 9 2.62 5.08 -17.34
N ASP A 10 2.41 5.21 -18.65
CA ASP A 10 3.15 6.15 -19.50
C ASP A 10 2.57 7.56 -19.35
N ILE A 11 2.73 8.13 -18.17
CA ILE A 11 2.26 9.47 -17.81
C ILE A 11 3.48 10.35 -17.55
N ASP A 12 3.51 11.52 -18.19
CA ASP A 12 4.58 12.48 -17.96
C ASP A 12 4.60 12.98 -16.51
N ASP A 13 5.80 13.23 -16.00
CA ASP A 13 6.04 13.58 -14.59
C ASP A 13 5.28 14.83 -14.11
N TYR A 14 5.04 15.79 -15.00
CA TYR A 14 4.31 17.02 -14.67
C TYR A 14 2.81 16.78 -14.54
N SER A 15 2.27 15.84 -15.31
CA SER A 15 0.84 15.46 -15.25
C SER A 15 0.52 14.58 -14.05
N ILE A 16 1.49 13.86 -13.47
CA ILE A 16 1.28 12.99 -12.30
C ILE A 16 0.62 13.74 -11.14
N PHE A 17 1.00 15.01 -10.92
CA PHE A 17 0.44 15.80 -9.83
C PHE A 17 -1.09 15.94 -9.91
N ASN A 18 -1.65 15.99 -11.12
CA ASN A 18 -3.10 16.14 -11.35
C ASN A 18 -3.91 14.92 -10.87
N TYR A 19 -3.26 13.76 -10.73
CA TYR A 19 -3.87 12.52 -10.23
C TYR A 19 -3.71 12.35 -8.71
N LEU A 20 -3.06 13.28 -8.02
CA LEU A 20 -2.82 13.19 -6.59
C LEU A 20 -3.90 13.94 -5.81
N ILE A 21 -4.30 13.34 -4.70
CA ILE A 21 -5.23 13.98 -3.76
C ILE A 21 -4.41 14.84 -2.80
N ALA A 22 -4.59 16.15 -2.89
CA ALA A 22 -4.02 17.09 -1.94
C ALA A 22 -4.77 17.02 -0.59
N GLY A 23 -4.05 17.19 0.53
CA GLY A 23 -4.67 17.26 1.85
C GLY A 23 -4.24 16.16 2.84
N GLY A 24 -3.21 15.40 2.51
CA GLY A 24 -2.60 14.46 3.46
C GLY A 24 -1.87 15.16 4.60
N ASN A 25 -1.92 14.59 5.81
CA ASN A 25 -1.31 15.14 7.02
C ASN A 25 0.23 15.32 6.93
N LYS A 26 0.92 14.53 6.08
CA LYS A 26 2.39 14.53 5.97
C LYS A 26 2.91 15.18 4.69
N PHE A 27 2.12 15.19 3.64
CA PHE A 27 2.52 15.70 2.34
C PHE A 27 1.50 16.72 1.87
N ASN A 28 1.84 18.00 2.03
CA ASN A 28 1.06 19.08 1.43
C ASN A 28 1.23 19.10 -0.11
N GLY A 29 0.38 19.86 -0.79
CA GLY A 29 0.37 19.93 -2.25
C GLY A 29 1.73 20.32 -2.85
N LYS A 30 2.47 21.24 -2.21
CA LYS A 30 3.82 21.64 -2.67
C LYS A 30 4.78 20.45 -2.64
N ARG A 31 4.80 19.71 -1.54
CA ARG A 31 5.68 18.53 -1.40
C ARG A 31 5.29 17.40 -2.34
N LEU A 32 3.99 17.19 -2.56
CA LEU A 32 3.51 16.22 -3.53
C LEU A 32 3.96 16.56 -4.96
N LYS A 33 3.91 17.84 -5.32
CA LYS A 33 4.40 18.32 -6.62
C LYS A 33 5.91 18.11 -6.79
N GLU A 34 6.70 18.41 -5.76
CA GLU A 34 8.13 18.15 -5.76
C GLU A 34 8.43 16.65 -5.96
N LEU A 35 7.73 15.78 -5.23
CA LEU A 35 7.89 14.33 -5.33
C LEU A 35 7.42 13.76 -6.68
N SER A 36 6.42 14.37 -7.32
CA SER A 36 5.94 13.90 -8.63
C SER A 36 6.93 14.12 -9.75
N ILE A 37 7.79 15.13 -9.64
CA ILE A 37 8.81 15.46 -10.65
C ILE A 37 10.12 14.69 -10.44
N LEU A 38 10.37 14.15 -9.22
CA LEU A 38 11.61 13.41 -8.96
C LEU A 38 11.73 12.17 -9.86
N PRO A 39 12.95 11.85 -10.35
CA PRO A 39 13.23 10.56 -10.95
C PRO A 39 12.82 9.42 -10.01
N ILE A 40 12.41 8.27 -10.59
CA ILE A 40 11.91 7.13 -9.79
C ILE A 40 12.93 6.63 -8.77
N GLU A 41 14.22 6.63 -9.12
CA GLU A 41 15.30 6.23 -8.23
C GLU A 41 15.43 7.13 -7.00
N ASP A 42 15.31 8.44 -7.18
CA ASP A 42 15.40 9.41 -6.08
C ASP A 42 14.11 9.40 -5.24
N LEU A 43 12.97 9.16 -5.87
CA LEU A 43 11.71 8.91 -5.15
C LEU A 43 11.84 7.66 -4.26
N LEU A 44 12.39 6.55 -4.77
CA LEU A 44 12.61 5.33 -4.00
C LEU A 44 13.59 5.56 -2.84
N LYS A 45 14.69 6.26 -3.05
CA LYS A 45 15.62 6.66 -1.97
C LYS A 45 14.91 7.47 -0.89
N PHE A 46 14.10 8.45 -1.29
CA PHE A 46 13.36 9.29 -0.37
C PHE A 46 12.37 8.48 0.50
N VAL A 47 11.55 7.62 -0.11
CA VAL A 47 10.56 6.83 0.64
C VAL A 47 11.22 5.73 1.47
N SER A 48 12.35 5.19 1.02
CA SER A 48 13.13 4.17 1.74
C SER A 48 13.91 4.71 2.93
N ALA A 49 14.18 6.00 2.98
CA ALA A 49 14.82 6.64 4.15
C ALA A 49 13.84 6.88 5.31
N GLY A 50 12.51 6.82 5.06
CA GLY A 50 11.47 7.15 6.03
C GLY A 50 10.77 5.93 6.65
N LYS A 51 9.63 6.18 7.30
CA LYS A 51 8.79 5.14 7.92
C LYS A 51 8.27 4.08 6.95
N TYR A 52 8.29 4.36 5.66
CA TYR A 52 7.85 3.45 4.60
C TYR A 52 8.98 2.56 4.07
N ARG A 53 10.19 2.63 4.66
CA ARG A 53 11.36 1.83 4.27
C ARG A 53 11.03 0.35 4.07
N ARG A 54 10.22 -0.23 4.96
CA ARG A 54 9.87 -1.64 4.90
C ARG A 54 9.08 -2.00 3.64
N ILE A 55 8.20 -1.10 3.20
CA ILE A 55 7.36 -1.29 2.01
C ILE A 55 8.21 -1.29 0.74
N PHE A 56 9.23 -0.42 0.68
CA PHE A 56 10.05 -0.21 -0.52
C PHE A 56 11.40 -0.95 -0.48
N LYS A 57 11.58 -1.87 0.47
CA LYS A 57 12.83 -2.64 0.59
C LYS A 57 13.03 -3.62 -0.57
N ASN A 58 11.95 -4.17 -1.10
CA ASN A 58 11.98 -5.11 -2.22
C ASN A 58 10.95 -4.67 -3.26
N GLU A 59 11.43 -4.22 -4.40
CA GLU A 59 10.60 -3.66 -5.47
C GLU A 59 9.56 -4.65 -6.00
N ASN A 60 9.87 -5.94 -6.03
CA ASN A 60 8.96 -6.98 -6.49
C ASN A 60 7.76 -7.20 -5.54
N ASN A 61 7.88 -6.78 -4.28
CA ASN A 61 6.89 -7.04 -3.24
C ASN A 61 6.23 -5.76 -2.67
N ILE A 62 6.43 -4.59 -3.30
CA ILE A 62 5.90 -3.31 -2.80
C ILE A 62 4.39 -3.37 -2.58
N HIS A 63 3.64 -3.93 -3.51
CA HIS A 63 2.17 -4.02 -3.39
C HIS A 63 1.76 -4.85 -2.17
N LYS A 64 2.36 -6.02 -2.00
CA LYS A 64 2.10 -6.92 -0.87
C LYS A 64 2.48 -6.29 0.48
N GLU A 65 3.66 -5.70 0.57
CA GLU A 65 4.12 -5.02 1.79
C GLU A 65 3.25 -3.79 2.12
N PHE A 66 2.76 -3.09 1.11
CA PHE A 66 1.81 -2.00 1.30
C PHE A 66 0.47 -2.50 1.84
N ARG A 67 -0.07 -3.61 1.31
CA ARG A 67 -1.30 -4.24 1.80
C ARG A 67 -1.16 -4.74 3.24
N LYS A 68 -0.01 -5.36 3.58
CA LYS A 68 0.30 -5.73 4.98
C LYS A 68 0.36 -4.52 5.91
N TYR A 69 0.94 -3.42 5.45
CA TYR A 69 0.95 -2.17 6.22
C TYR A 69 -0.46 -1.63 6.44
N GLN A 70 -1.31 -1.61 5.42
CA GLN A 70 -2.71 -1.20 5.54
C GLN A 70 -3.47 -2.10 6.52
N TYR A 71 -3.33 -3.41 6.41
CA TYR A 71 -3.97 -4.36 7.32
C TYR A 71 -3.62 -4.08 8.79
N LYS A 72 -2.33 -3.87 9.09
CA LYS A 72 -1.88 -3.52 10.45
C LYS A 72 -2.45 -2.17 10.93
N LEU A 73 -2.56 -1.21 10.04
CA LEU A 73 -3.15 0.08 10.36
C LEU A 73 -4.63 -0.09 10.75
N TYR A 74 -5.40 -0.83 9.94
CA TYR A 74 -6.81 -1.10 10.23
C TYR A 74 -6.99 -1.92 11.51
N GLN A 75 -6.15 -2.92 11.75
CA GLN A 75 -6.18 -3.66 13.01
C GLN A 75 -5.94 -2.74 14.22
N SER A 76 -4.97 -1.82 14.12
CA SER A 76 -4.68 -0.88 15.20
C SER A 76 -5.85 0.07 15.48
N GLU A 77 -6.64 0.45 14.46
CA GLU A 77 -7.83 1.29 14.67
C GLU A 77 -8.95 0.51 15.36
N ILE A 78 -9.17 -0.75 14.98
CA ILE A 78 -10.18 -1.60 15.63
C ILE A 78 -9.87 -1.85 17.09
N THR A 79 -8.58 -2.02 17.44
CA THR A 79 -8.17 -2.31 18.84
C THR A 79 -8.25 -1.09 19.76
N LYS A 80 -8.46 0.13 19.25
CA LYS A 80 -8.63 1.32 20.09
C LYS A 80 -9.97 1.39 20.82
N GLU A 81 -10.91 0.49 20.47
CA GLU A 81 -12.26 0.41 21.06
C GLU A 81 -13.07 1.71 20.94
N GLU A 82 -12.64 2.65 20.14
CA GLU A 82 -13.38 3.86 19.81
C GLU A 82 -14.35 3.55 18.68
N SER A 83 -15.65 3.54 18.99
CA SER A 83 -16.70 3.28 17.99
C SER A 83 -17.00 4.55 17.19
N ASP A 84 -16.08 4.90 16.32
CA ASP A 84 -16.24 5.99 15.36
C ASP A 84 -16.32 5.48 13.92
N ILE A 85 -16.43 6.39 12.97
CA ILE A 85 -16.47 6.06 11.54
C ILE A 85 -15.19 5.34 11.08
N LEU A 86 -14.04 5.62 11.71
CA LEU A 86 -12.76 4.97 11.38
C LEU A 86 -12.77 3.50 11.77
N TYR A 87 -13.41 3.15 12.89
CA TYR A 87 -13.63 1.75 13.28
C TYR A 87 -14.41 0.99 12.20
N VAL A 88 -15.53 1.55 11.76
CA VAL A 88 -16.39 0.92 10.73
C VAL A 88 -15.62 0.75 9.41
N ILE A 89 -14.95 1.81 8.93
CA ILE A 89 -14.14 1.77 7.72
C ILE A 89 -13.03 0.73 7.84
N SER A 90 -12.36 0.65 8.99
CA SER A 90 -11.28 -0.30 9.24
C SER A 90 -11.78 -1.74 9.25
N ALA A 91 -12.93 -1.99 9.90
CA ALA A 91 -13.56 -3.31 9.90
C ALA A 91 -13.95 -3.77 8.49
N MET A 92 -14.56 -2.90 7.69
CA MET A 92 -14.90 -3.18 6.30
C MET A 92 -13.66 -3.52 5.46
N ASN A 93 -12.57 -2.76 5.62
CA ASN A 93 -11.34 -3.02 4.88
C ASN A 93 -10.67 -4.34 5.30
N ILE A 94 -10.72 -4.72 6.58
CA ILE A 94 -10.23 -6.04 7.03
C ILE A 94 -11.07 -7.16 6.42
N LEU A 95 -12.39 -7.04 6.39
CA LEU A 95 -13.27 -8.03 5.74
C LEU A 95 -12.96 -8.15 4.25
N PHE A 96 -12.72 -7.03 3.57
CA PHE A 96 -12.34 -7.01 2.16
C PHE A 96 -11.00 -7.75 1.92
N ILE A 97 -9.97 -7.45 2.72
CA ILE A 97 -8.68 -8.13 2.64
C ILE A 97 -8.82 -9.63 2.94
N SER A 98 -9.69 -10.00 3.87
CA SER A 98 -9.96 -11.40 4.19
C SER A 98 -10.63 -12.13 3.01
N GLY A 99 -11.53 -11.45 2.30
CA GLY A 99 -12.13 -11.97 1.06
C GLY A 99 -11.07 -12.20 -0.02
N GLU A 100 -10.17 -11.25 -0.26
CA GLU A 100 -9.05 -11.40 -1.20
C GLU A 100 -8.14 -12.59 -0.83
N ASN A 101 -7.87 -12.80 0.46
CA ASN A 101 -7.09 -13.94 0.92
C ASN A 101 -7.81 -15.28 0.63
N ILE A 102 -9.13 -15.34 0.82
CA ILE A 102 -9.92 -16.54 0.52
C ILE A 102 -9.92 -16.81 -0.98
N GLU A 103 -10.14 -15.77 -1.79
CA GLU A 103 -10.09 -15.87 -3.25
C GLU A 103 -8.72 -16.40 -3.72
N ALA A 104 -7.62 -15.83 -3.22
CA ALA A 104 -6.28 -16.29 -3.52
C ALA A 104 -6.06 -17.77 -3.15
N LEU A 105 -6.59 -18.22 -2.00
CA LEU A 105 -6.49 -19.63 -1.59
C LEU A 105 -7.28 -20.58 -2.49
N ILE A 106 -8.43 -20.14 -2.98
CA ILE A 106 -9.28 -20.94 -3.90
C ILE A 106 -8.60 -21.06 -5.27
N GLU A 107 -7.94 -19.99 -5.72
CA GLU A 107 -7.24 -19.98 -7.01
C GLU A 107 -5.92 -20.79 -7.00
N MET A 108 -5.33 -21.03 -5.84
CA MET A 108 -4.13 -21.83 -5.70
C MET A 108 -4.47 -23.31 -5.83
N ASP A 109 -3.85 -23.98 -6.79
CA ASP A 109 -3.97 -25.42 -6.99
C ASP A 109 -3.12 -26.21 -5.95
N ASP A 110 -3.23 -27.54 -6.00
CA ASP A 110 -2.54 -28.44 -5.06
C ASP A 110 -1.01 -28.50 -5.29
N SER A 111 -0.48 -27.85 -6.32
CA SER A 111 0.97 -27.75 -6.55
C SER A 111 1.68 -26.81 -5.58
N PHE A 112 0.95 -25.87 -4.98
CA PHE A 112 1.48 -24.94 -4.00
C PHE A 112 1.61 -25.60 -2.62
N SER A 113 2.81 -25.58 -2.05
CA SER A 113 3.02 -25.98 -0.66
C SER A 113 2.31 -25.02 0.31
N ILE A 114 2.10 -25.47 1.57
CA ILE A 114 1.49 -24.63 2.61
C ILE A 114 2.30 -23.35 2.83
N ASP A 115 3.62 -23.43 2.83
CA ASP A 115 4.50 -22.27 3.04
C ASP A 115 4.38 -21.26 1.89
N GLU A 116 4.32 -21.71 0.65
CA GLU A 116 4.09 -20.87 -0.52
C GLU A 116 2.71 -20.20 -0.44
N ARG A 117 1.65 -20.94 -0.09
CA ARG A 117 0.31 -20.38 0.10
C ARG A 117 0.30 -19.28 1.17
N LEU A 118 0.94 -19.53 2.32
CA LEU A 118 1.05 -18.53 3.40
C LEU A 118 1.85 -17.29 2.98
N GLU A 119 2.82 -17.46 2.10
CA GLU A 119 3.57 -16.32 1.56
C GLU A 119 2.68 -15.39 0.74
N TYR A 120 1.71 -15.90 0.00
CA TYR A 120 0.79 -15.10 -0.82
C TYR A 120 -0.25 -14.34 0.00
N LEU A 121 -0.62 -14.81 1.19
CA LEU A 121 -1.65 -14.19 2.00
C LEU A 121 -1.20 -12.85 2.59
N ILE A 122 -2.17 -11.94 2.69
CA ILE A 122 -2.02 -10.67 3.39
C ILE A 122 -2.42 -10.92 4.85
N VAL A 123 -1.51 -11.50 5.62
CA VAL A 123 -1.66 -11.74 7.05
C VAL A 123 -0.44 -11.18 7.78
N ARG A 124 -0.67 -10.69 8.99
CA ARG A 124 0.29 -10.16 10.00
C ARG A 124 1.63 -9.59 9.53
#